data_750afea0becaf5de4e7f6a52985dbb4d
#
_entry.id   750afea0becaf5de4e7f6a52985dbb4d
#
_cell.length_a   1.000
_cell.length_b   1.000
_cell.length_c   1.000
_cell.angle_alpha   90.00
_cell.angle_beta   90.00
_cell.angle_gamma   90.00
#
_symmetry.space_group_name_H-M   'P 1'
#
loop_
_entity.id
_entity.type
_entity.pdbx_description
1 polymer ?
#
loop_
_entity_poly.entity_id
_entity_poly.type
_entity_poly.pdbx_seq_one_letter_code
_entity_poly.pdbx_strand_id
1 'polypeptide(L)'
;VIAALSFAVLVLAGDTQAASPTAAPQIATASVEPAPAALASGVEIAKLLNPENEVLEGSRAAIVATLQKMFAADPNVTTMEKEHPGFIAAGSEAIQSTTLAILKERLPILWSRLGAAYARSLSEAELGQTLRFYQSEAGKRLIQATLKGIDPSALIQKQIAAPDRKVEAAELGATVTASATKAATNATSEDRTALYNFVFTPLGLKIRQLNPELLIIGADWSNERDEISEKRVTEAVGAALAPFLADTAAKKAKP
;
A
#
# COMPACT_ATOMS: atom_id res chain seq x y z
N VAL A 1 -0.03 6.69 9.28
CA VAL A 1 -0.81 7.30 8.18
C VAL A 1 -0.33 6.87 6.81
N ILE A 2 0.95 6.55 6.62
CA ILE A 2 1.58 6.47 5.30
C ILE A 2 1.64 5.05 4.75
N ALA A 3 1.58 4.05 5.59
CA ALA A 3 1.65 2.64 5.20
C ALA A 3 0.38 2.11 4.48
N ALA A 4 -0.73 2.83 4.56
CA ALA A 4 -2.00 2.41 3.95
C ALA A 4 -2.06 2.53 2.41
N LEU A 5 -1.01 3.08 1.79
CA LEU A 5 -1.06 3.57 0.41
C LEU A 5 -0.63 2.55 -0.65
N SER A 6 -0.16 1.38 -0.26
CA SER A 6 0.63 0.57 -1.17
C SER A 6 0.24 -0.90 -1.20
N PHE A 7 -1.05 -1.20 -1.13
CA PHE A 7 -1.49 -2.58 -1.18
C PHE A 7 -2.27 -2.86 -2.46
N ALA A 8 -1.60 -3.42 -3.47
CA ALA A 8 -2.25 -3.95 -4.65
C ALA A 8 -2.35 -5.47 -4.54
N VAL A 9 -3.46 -5.96 -4.03
CA VAL A 9 -3.90 -7.33 -4.32
C VAL A 9 -4.74 -7.23 -5.59
N LEU A 10 -4.36 -7.94 -6.64
CA LEU A 10 -5.20 -8.08 -7.80
C LEU A 10 -6.44 -8.90 -7.37
N VAL A 11 -7.45 -8.20 -6.85
CA VAL A 11 -8.76 -8.76 -6.61
C VAL A 11 -9.38 -9.04 -7.97
N LEU A 12 -9.37 -10.31 -8.34
CA LEU A 12 -10.05 -10.75 -9.54
C LEU A 12 -11.55 -10.50 -9.32
N ALA A 13 -12.06 -9.46 -9.98
CA ALA A 13 -13.43 -8.98 -9.83
C ALA A 13 -14.43 -10.13 -10.09
N GLY A 14 -15.12 -10.52 -9.06
CA GLY A 14 -16.29 -11.37 -9.11
C GLY A 14 -17.21 -10.87 -7.99
N ASP A 15 -18.49 -10.70 -8.30
CA ASP A 15 -19.51 -10.14 -7.42
C ASP A 15 -19.32 -10.56 -5.95
N THR A 16 -18.93 -9.60 -5.13
CA THR A 16 -18.95 -9.73 -3.68
C THR A 16 -20.37 -9.55 -3.19
N GLN A 17 -21.21 -10.55 -3.41
CA GLN A 17 -22.42 -10.68 -2.63
C GLN A 17 -21.96 -11.07 -1.22
N ALA A 18 -22.20 -10.18 -0.26
CA ALA A 18 -21.87 -10.37 1.14
C ALA A 18 -22.54 -11.64 1.67
N ALA A 19 -21.81 -12.74 1.63
CA ALA A 19 -22.19 -13.94 2.34
C ALA A 19 -21.83 -13.73 3.81
N SER A 20 -22.86 -13.72 4.67
CA SER A 20 -22.70 -13.79 6.12
C SER A 20 -21.72 -14.91 6.49
N PRO A 21 -20.84 -14.72 7.48
CA PRO A 21 -19.85 -15.71 7.85
C PRO A 21 -20.55 -16.92 8.50
N THR A 22 -20.84 -17.92 7.71
CA THR A 22 -21.11 -19.26 8.23
C THR A 22 -19.77 -19.82 8.66
N ALA A 23 -19.62 -20.14 9.93
CA ALA A 23 -18.42 -20.71 10.52
C ALA A 23 -17.93 -21.90 9.68
N ALA A 24 -16.79 -21.70 9.01
CA ALA A 24 -16.11 -22.78 8.31
C ALA A 24 -15.52 -23.74 9.34
N PRO A 25 -15.55 -25.08 9.10
CA PRO A 25 -14.92 -26.03 9.98
C PRO A 25 -13.42 -25.74 10.02
N GLN A 26 -12.90 -25.46 11.22
CA GLN A 26 -11.47 -25.37 11.48
C GLN A 26 -10.86 -26.76 11.27
N ILE A 27 -10.35 -27.02 10.08
CA ILE A 27 -9.42 -28.11 9.86
C ILE A 27 -8.10 -27.61 10.47
N ALA A 28 -7.78 -28.14 11.66
CA ALA A 28 -6.46 -27.97 12.27
C ALA A 28 -5.44 -28.70 11.39
N THR A 29 -4.99 -28.07 10.33
CA THR A 29 -3.80 -28.49 9.60
C THR A 29 -2.63 -28.04 10.44
N ALA A 30 -1.86 -29.01 10.96
CA ALA A 30 -0.53 -28.75 11.49
C ALA A 30 0.19 -27.84 10.47
N SER A 31 0.60 -26.65 10.90
CA SER A 31 1.28 -25.68 10.03
C SER A 31 2.67 -26.24 9.67
N VAL A 32 2.72 -27.02 8.61
CA VAL A 32 4.00 -27.39 7.99
C VAL A 32 4.58 -26.10 7.42
N GLU A 33 5.76 -25.72 7.90
CA GLU A 33 6.48 -24.56 7.37
C GLU A 33 6.68 -24.75 5.85
N PRO A 34 6.32 -23.76 5.01
CA PRO A 34 6.45 -23.90 3.57
C PRO A 34 7.89 -24.21 3.15
N ALA A 35 8.07 -25.06 2.15
CA ALA A 35 9.39 -25.33 1.60
C ALA A 35 10.06 -24.02 1.14
N PRO A 36 11.38 -23.85 1.29
CA PRO A 36 12.09 -22.62 0.92
C PRO A 36 11.83 -22.17 -0.52
N ALA A 37 11.72 -23.11 -1.47
CA ALA A 37 11.41 -22.80 -2.87
C ALA A 37 10.00 -22.24 -3.05
N ALA A 38 9.01 -22.79 -2.34
CA ALA A 38 7.63 -22.29 -2.35
C ALA A 38 7.57 -20.88 -1.75
N LEU A 39 8.27 -20.64 -0.63
CA LEU A 39 8.36 -19.32 -0.01
C LEU A 39 8.99 -18.30 -0.96
N ALA A 40 10.09 -18.64 -1.63
CA ALA A 40 10.74 -17.76 -2.61
C ALA A 40 9.78 -17.38 -3.76
N SER A 41 9.05 -18.35 -4.30
CA SER A 41 8.05 -18.11 -5.35
C SER A 41 6.89 -17.24 -4.85
N GLY A 42 6.41 -17.47 -3.63
CA GLY A 42 5.38 -16.63 -3.00
C GLY A 42 5.84 -15.19 -2.81
N VAL A 43 7.08 -14.97 -2.36
CA VAL A 43 7.67 -13.64 -2.21
C VAL A 43 7.82 -12.95 -3.57
N GLU A 44 8.18 -13.68 -4.63
CA GLU A 44 8.24 -13.12 -5.98
C GLU A 44 6.87 -12.68 -6.48
N ILE A 45 5.81 -13.46 -6.25
CA ILE A 45 4.42 -13.05 -6.53
C ILE A 45 4.09 -11.76 -5.78
N ALA A 46 4.40 -11.71 -4.49
CA ALA A 46 4.13 -10.53 -3.67
C ALA A 46 4.84 -9.26 -4.18
N LYS A 47 6.09 -9.39 -4.66
CA LYS A 47 6.86 -8.30 -5.28
C LYS A 47 6.27 -7.84 -6.61
N LEU A 48 5.82 -8.78 -7.45
CA LEU A 48 5.18 -8.44 -8.73
C LEU A 48 3.88 -7.65 -8.53
N LEU A 49 3.12 -8.00 -7.50
CA LEU A 49 1.87 -7.32 -7.17
C LEU A 49 2.06 -6.02 -6.39
N ASN A 50 3.21 -5.85 -5.73
CA ASN A 50 3.58 -4.66 -4.96
C ASN A 50 5.02 -4.25 -5.32
N PRO A 51 5.28 -3.79 -6.56
CA PRO A 51 6.63 -3.41 -6.98
C PRO A 51 7.09 -2.17 -6.22
N GLU A 52 8.33 -2.19 -5.74
CA GLU A 52 8.90 -1.11 -4.91
C GLU A 52 8.69 0.28 -5.53
N ASN A 53 9.04 0.44 -6.80
CA ASN A 53 8.96 1.74 -7.46
C ASN A 53 7.53 2.28 -7.51
N GLU A 54 6.56 1.46 -7.90
CA GLU A 54 5.14 1.86 -8.00
C GLU A 54 4.56 2.20 -6.62
N VAL A 55 4.93 1.41 -5.61
CA VAL A 55 4.56 1.65 -4.21
C VAL A 55 5.12 2.98 -3.71
N LEU A 56 6.40 3.24 -3.93
CA LEU A 56 7.04 4.49 -3.50
C LEU A 56 6.50 5.69 -4.28
N GLU A 57 6.26 5.57 -5.58
CA GLU A 57 5.73 6.66 -6.40
C GLU A 57 4.28 7.01 -6.03
N GLY A 58 3.42 6.02 -5.87
CA GLY A 58 2.06 6.21 -5.38
C GLY A 58 2.03 6.85 -3.99
N SER A 59 2.89 6.40 -3.08
CA SER A 59 3.02 6.96 -1.75
C SER A 59 3.52 8.40 -1.78
N ARG A 60 4.49 8.72 -2.63
CA ARG A 60 4.99 10.09 -2.83
C ARG A 60 3.86 11.03 -3.24
N ALA A 61 3.10 10.66 -4.26
CA ALA A 61 1.99 11.48 -4.75
C ALA A 61 0.94 11.73 -3.65
N ALA A 62 0.62 10.70 -2.88
CA ALA A 62 -0.34 10.79 -1.79
C ALA A 62 0.15 11.65 -0.61
N ILE A 63 1.43 11.54 -0.23
CA ILE A 63 2.05 12.38 0.80
C ILE A 63 1.97 13.85 0.38
N VAL A 64 2.38 14.17 -0.85
CA VAL A 64 2.34 15.55 -1.36
C VAL A 64 0.92 16.11 -1.33
N ALA A 65 -0.06 15.38 -1.86
CA ALA A 65 -1.46 15.81 -1.86
C ALA A 65 -2.02 16.02 -0.45
N THR A 66 -1.60 15.17 0.51
CA THR A 66 -2.01 15.27 1.91
C THR A 66 -1.41 16.50 2.57
N LEU A 67 -0.10 16.70 2.44
CA LEU A 67 0.61 17.83 3.03
C LEU A 67 0.08 19.17 2.48
N GLN A 68 -0.18 19.25 1.17
CA GLN A 68 -0.77 20.45 0.58
C GLN A 68 -2.11 20.81 1.21
N LYS A 69 -3.00 19.82 1.44
CA LYS A 69 -4.29 20.05 2.10
C LYS A 69 -4.12 20.46 3.56
N MET A 70 -3.23 19.79 4.29
CA MET A 70 -3.00 20.10 5.71
C MET A 70 -2.43 21.51 5.89
N PHE A 71 -1.45 21.88 5.09
CA PHE A 71 -0.82 23.19 5.20
C PHE A 71 -1.76 24.34 4.74
N ALA A 72 -2.57 24.09 3.72
CA ALA A 72 -3.58 25.07 3.30
C ALA A 72 -4.67 25.31 4.36
N ALA A 73 -4.95 24.31 5.20
CA ALA A 73 -5.96 24.39 6.26
C ALA A 73 -5.43 25.00 7.56
N ASP A 74 -4.11 25.14 7.76
CA ASP A 74 -3.51 25.68 8.99
C ASP A 74 -3.04 27.14 8.80
N PRO A 75 -3.74 28.12 9.43
CA PRO A 75 -3.36 29.53 9.33
C PRO A 75 -1.95 29.83 9.88
N ASN A 76 -1.48 29.06 10.89
CA ASN A 76 -0.16 29.26 11.48
C ASN A 76 0.93 28.89 10.50
N VAL A 77 0.76 27.75 9.79
CA VAL A 77 1.68 27.31 8.76
C VAL A 77 1.72 28.32 7.60
N THR A 78 0.56 28.85 7.21
CA THR A 78 0.47 29.88 6.17
C THR A 78 1.17 31.18 6.61
N THR A 79 1.07 31.56 7.87
CA THR A 79 1.77 32.72 8.43
C THR A 79 3.28 32.49 8.45
N MET A 80 3.72 31.33 8.91
CA MET A 80 5.15 30.95 8.91
C MET A 80 5.74 30.97 7.51
N GLU A 81 5.04 30.48 6.49
CA GLU A 81 5.51 30.53 5.09
C GLU A 81 5.66 31.97 4.58
N LYS A 82 4.76 32.88 4.96
CA LYS A 82 4.86 34.32 4.61
C LYS A 82 6.05 35.00 5.26
N GLU A 83 6.30 34.69 6.53
CA GLU A 83 7.41 35.25 7.31
C GLU A 83 8.75 34.63 6.93
N HIS A 84 8.72 33.37 6.56
CA HIS A 84 9.88 32.53 6.25
C HIS A 84 9.62 31.71 4.97
N PRO A 85 9.78 32.29 3.78
CA PRO A 85 9.58 31.58 2.52
C PRO A 85 10.44 30.32 2.42
N GLY A 86 9.82 29.19 2.08
CA GLY A 86 10.43 27.88 2.01
C GLY A 86 10.24 26.99 3.24
N PHE A 87 9.57 27.48 4.29
CA PHE A 87 9.24 26.71 5.49
C PHE A 87 8.41 25.45 5.14
N ILE A 88 7.34 25.63 4.34
CA ILE A 88 6.49 24.51 3.90
C ILE A 88 7.28 23.54 3.03
N ALA A 89 8.09 24.04 2.12
CA ALA A 89 8.89 23.19 1.22
C ALA A 89 9.87 22.32 2.02
N ALA A 90 10.61 22.90 2.97
CA ALA A 90 11.56 22.19 3.80
C ALA A 90 10.90 21.11 4.67
N GLY A 91 9.79 21.44 5.33
CA GLY A 91 9.04 20.50 6.12
C GLY A 91 8.44 19.36 5.28
N SER A 92 7.88 19.68 4.11
CA SER A 92 7.32 18.70 3.18
C SER A 92 8.38 17.72 2.67
N GLU A 93 9.53 18.23 2.27
CA GLU A 93 10.65 17.40 1.76
C GLU A 93 11.15 16.45 2.85
N ALA A 94 11.32 16.94 4.09
CA ALA A 94 11.75 16.13 5.22
C ALA A 94 10.74 15.01 5.53
N ILE A 95 9.45 15.31 5.57
CA ILE A 95 8.40 14.30 5.76
C ILE A 95 8.42 13.28 4.62
N GLN A 96 8.44 13.75 3.39
CA GLN A 96 8.36 12.90 2.21
C GLN A 96 9.56 11.95 2.11
N SER A 97 10.78 12.50 2.15
CA SER A 97 12.00 11.70 2.00
C SER A 97 12.15 10.66 3.11
N THR A 98 11.94 11.07 4.37
CA THR A 98 12.05 10.17 5.51
C THR A 98 10.98 9.08 5.48
N THR A 99 9.75 9.43 5.15
CA THR A 99 8.65 8.47 5.07
C THR A 99 8.87 7.45 3.96
N LEU A 100 9.31 7.89 2.77
CA LEU A 100 9.61 6.97 1.67
C LEU A 100 10.78 6.03 2.00
N ALA A 101 11.80 6.51 2.73
CA ALA A 101 12.90 5.66 3.21
C ALA A 101 12.39 4.58 4.17
N ILE A 102 11.56 4.95 5.14
CA ILE A 102 10.92 4.01 6.07
C ILE A 102 10.07 2.99 5.32
N LEU A 103 9.26 3.44 4.37
CA LEU A 103 8.41 2.56 3.56
C LEU A 103 9.24 1.53 2.80
N LYS A 104 10.34 1.97 2.18
CA LYS A 104 11.27 1.09 1.46
C LYS A 104 11.87 0.03 2.39
N GLU A 105 12.27 0.41 3.60
CA GLU A 105 12.81 -0.53 4.61
C GLU A 105 11.77 -1.55 5.08
N ARG A 106 10.48 -1.19 5.08
CA ARG A 106 9.38 -2.06 5.56
C ARG A 106 8.78 -2.97 4.48
N LEU A 107 8.91 -2.63 3.19
CA LEU A 107 8.37 -3.44 2.09
C LEU A 107 8.79 -4.91 2.11
N PRO A 108 10.04 -5.27 2.41
CA PRO A 108 10.44 -6.68 2.51
C PRO A 108 9.64 -7.49 3.52
N ILE A 109 9.18 -6.86 4.61
CA ILE A 109 8.35 -7.50 5.63
C ILE A 109 6.97 -7.83 5.03
N LEU A 110 6.36 -6.89 4.31
CA LEU A 110 5.09 -7.11 3.61
C LEU A 110 5.22 -8.26 2.59
N TRP A 111 6.24 -8.21 1.73
CA TRP A 111 6.46 -9.27 0.74
C TRP A 111 6.66 -10.64 1.36
N SER A 112 7.38 -10.72 2.49
CA SER A 112 7.58 -11.96 3.22
C SER A 112 6.26 -12.53 3.77
N ARG A 113 5.42 -11.69 4.38
CA ARG A 113 4.11 -12.11 4.93
C ARG A 113 3.15 -12.56 3.84
N LEU A 114 3.03 -11.79 2.77
CA LEU A 114 2.20 -12.16 1.61
C LEU A 114 2.75 -13.42 0.94
N GLY A 115 4.07 -13.51 0.76
CA GLY A 115 4.74 -14.67 0.19
C GLY A 115 4.48 -15.95 0.99
N ALA A 116 4.51 -15.85 2.32
CA ALA A 116 4.18 -16.97 3.19
C ALA A 116 2.71 -17.40 3.04
N ALA A 117 1.76 -16.48 2.88
CA ALA A 117 0.36 -16.80 2.64
C ALA A 117 0.18 -17.54 1.30
N TYR A 118 0.81 -17.08 0.22
CA TYR A 118 0.82 -17.78 -1.05
C TYR A 118 1.42 -19.20 -0.93
N ALA A 119 2.58 -19.30 -0.29
CA ALA A 119 3.31 -20.57 -0.15
C ALA A 119 2.57 -21.61 0.71
N ARG A 120 1.78 -21.18 1.69
CA ARG A 120 0.91 -22.08 2.46
C ARG A 120 -0.30 -22.56 1.67
N SER A 121 -0.82 -21.72 0.80
CA SER A 121 -2.10 -21.95 0.13
C SER A 121 -1.97 -22.61 -1.23
N LEU A 122 -0.82 -22.45 -1.91
CA LEU A 122 -0.60 -22.93 -3.27
C LEU A 122 0.52 -23.97 -3.30
N SER A 123 0.36 -25.03 -4.13
CA SER A 123 1.44 -25.96 -4.45
C SER A 123 2.52 -25.28 -5.30
N GLU A 124 3.70 -25.86 -5.40
CA GLU A 124 4.81 -25.35 -6.25
C GLU A 124 4.37 -25.21 -7.72
N ALA A 125 3.61 -26.14 -8.25
CA ALA A 125 3.08 -26.09 -9.61
C ALA A 125 2.11 -24.89 -9.78
N GLU A 126 1.24 -24.64 -8.80
CA GLU A 126 0.31 -23.51 -8.79
C GLU A 126 1.03 -22.17 -8.64
N LEU A 127 2.05 -22.09 -7.78
CA LEU A 127 2.92 -20.90 -7.66
C LEU A 127 3.61 -20.60 -8.98
N GLY A 128 4.17 -21.62 -9.65
CA GLY A 128 4.78 -21.45 -10.97
C GLY A 128 3.79 -21.01 -12.05
N GLN A 129 2.53 -21.49 -12.02
CA GLN A 129 1.49 -21.01 -12.94
C GLN A 129 1.08 -19.57 -12.65
N THR A 130 0.96 -19.19 -11.39
CA THR A 130 0.65 -17.83 -10.94
C THR A 130 1.74 -16.86 -11.41
N LEU A 131 3.01 -17.21 -11.21
CA LEU A 131 4.14 -16.41 -11.67
C LEU A 131 4.13 -16.24 -13.19
N ARG A 132 3.93 -17.30 -13.96
CA ARG A 132 3.85 -17.22 -15.43
C ARG A 132 2.75 -16.25 -15.88
N PHE A 133 1.59 -16.28 -15.24
CA PHE A 133 0.52 -15.33 -15.58
C PHE A 133 0.92 -13.89 -15.26
N TYR A 134 1.38 -13.59 -14.05
CA TYR A 134 1.73 -12.22 -13.66
C TYR A 134 2.97 -11.68 -14.39
N GLN A 135 3.89 -12.55 -14.81
CA GLN A 135 5.05 -12.18 -15.62
C GLN A 135 4.73 -12.06 -17.12
N SER A 136 3.59 -12.55 -17.57
CA SER A 136 3.15 -12.37 -18.97
C SER A 136 2.90 -10.89 -19.28
N GLU A 137 2.94 -10.53 -20.57
CA GLU A 137 2.67 -9.14 -20.98
C GLU A 137 1.26 -8.69 -20.58
N ALA A 138 0.26 -9.56 -20.70
CA ALA A 138 -1.10 -9.25 -20.25
C ALA A 138 -1.16 -9.04 -18.71
N GLY A 139 -0.54 -9.94 -17.94
CA GLY A 139 -0.47 -9.84 -16.48
C GLY A 139 0.20 -8.54 -16.03
N LYS A 140 1.35 -8.20 -16.62
CA LYS A 140 2.07 -6.95 -16.33
C LYS A 140 1.21 -5.72 -16.62
N ARG A 141 0.56 -5.65 -17.79
CA ARG A 141 -0.32 -4.52 -18.15
C ARG A 141 -1.48 -4.39 -17.18
N LEU A 142 -2.12 -5.49 -16.79
CA LEU A 142 -3.23 -5.51 -15.83
C LEU A 142 -2.78 -5.05 -14.43
N ILE A 143 -1.63 -5.53 -13.95
CA ILE A 143 -1.05 -5.08 -12.67
C ILE A 143 -0.78 -3.58 -12.71
N GLN A 144 -0.07 -3.09 -13.72
CA GLN A 144 0.24 -1.67 -13.86
C GLN A 144 -1.01 -0.79 -13.94
N ALA A 145 -2.02 -1.23 -14.72
CA ALA A 145 -3.29 -0.49 -14.82
C ALA A 145 -4.03 -0.45 -13.48
N THR A 146 -3.99 -1.55 -12.71
CA THR A 146 -4.58 -1.61 -11.37
C THR A 146 -3.83 -0.67 -10.42
N LEU A 147 -2.51 -0.74 -10.38
CA LEU A 147 -1.69 0.11 -9.50
C LEU A 147 -1.90 1.60 -9.78
N LYS A 148 -1.88 2.01 -11.05
CA LYS A 148 -2.14 3.40 -11.47
C LYS A 148 -3.57 3.88 -11.17
N GLY A 149 -4.51 2.96 -11.06
CA GLY A 149 -5.91 3.27 -10.78
C GLY A 149 -6.23 3.37 -9.28
N ILE A 150 -5.33 2.99 -8.39
CA ILE A 150 -5.55 3.06 -6.96
C ILE A 150 -5.60 4.53 -6.52
N ASP A 151 -6.75 4.93 -5.96
CA ASP A 151 -6.91 6.25 -5.34
C ASP A 151 -7.02 6.10 -3.82
N PRO A 152 -5.95 6.39 -3.08
CA PRO A 152 -5.93 6.29 -1.63
C PRO A 152 -6.54 7.50 -0.91
N SER A 153 -6.99 8.51 -1.64
CA SER A 153 -7.40 9.81 -1.06
C SER A 153 -8.45 9.68 0.03
N ALA A 154 -9.44 8.78 -0.15
CA ALA A 154 -10.48 8.57 0.85
C ALA A 154 -9.94 7.94 2.14
N LEU A 155 -9.01 7.00 2.03
CA LEU A 155 -8.35 6.36 3.19
C LEU A 155 -7.51 7.39 3.95
N ILE A 156 -6.76 8.23 3.24
CA ILE A 156 -5.92 9.28 3.81
C ILE A 156 -6.79 10.31 4.54
N GLN A 157 -7.87 10.77 3.93
CA GLN A 157 -8.78 11.74 4.57
C GLN A 157 -9.37 11.20 5.86
N LYS A 158 -9.81 9.95 5.87
CA LYS A 158 -10.30 9.30 7.08
C LYS A 158 -9.23 9.18 8.16
N GLN A 159 -7.97 8.90 7.77
CA GLN A 159 -6.85 8.80 8.70
C GLN A 159 -6.45 10.15 9.28
N ILE A 160 -6.51 11.23 8.47
CA ILE A 160 -6.28 12.60 8.96
C ILE A 160 -7.36 13.00 9.95
N ALA A 161 -8.63 12.69 9.65
CA ALA A 161 -9.76 13.03 10.53
C ALA A 161 -9.73 12.22 11.85
N ALA A 162 -9.17 11.03 11.86
CA ALA A 162 -9.05 10.17 13.02
C ALA A 162 -7.67 9.46 13.03
N PRO A 163 -6.60 10.11 13.54
CA PRO A 163 -5.22 9.60 13.45
C PRO A 163 -5.00 8.23 14.11
N ASP A 164 -5.79 7.90 15.13
CA ASP A 164 -5.71 6.61 15.84
C ASP A 164 -6.56 5.51 15.22
N ARG A 165 -7.29 5.84 14.16
CA ARG A 165 -8.11 4.89 13.44
C ARG A 165 -7.25 3.84 12.74
N LYS A 166 -7.68 2.57 12.81
CA LYS A 166 -7.09 1.48 12.02
C LYS A 166 -7.69 1.45 10.61
N VAL A 167 -6.85 1.11 9.65
CA VAL A 167 -7.27 0.79 8.29
C VAL A 167 -7.89 -0.60 8.30
N GLU A 168 -9.10 -0.73 7.80
CA GLU A 168 -9.81 -2.01 7.73
C GLU A 168 -9.50 -2.75 6.43
N ALA A 169 -9.38 -4.08 6.50
CA ALA A 169 -9.15 -4.93 5.32
C ALA A 169 -10.23 -4.72 4.23
N ALA A 170 -11.48 -4.50 4.64
CA ALA A 170 -12.58 -4.22 3.72
C ALA A 170 -12.40 -2.91 2.95
N GLU A 171 -11.82 -1.89 3.55
CA GLU A 171 -11.56 -0.60 2.88
C GLU A 171 -10.43 -0.70 1.86
N LEU A 172 -9.36 -1.43 2.20
CA LEU A 172 -8.31 -1.76 1.24
C LEU A 172 -8.90 -2.56 0.08
N GLY A 173 -9.69 -3.59 0.38
CA GLY A 173 -10.35 -4.42 -0.61
C GLY A 173 -11.24 -3.62 -1.55
N ALA A 174 -12.06 -2.70 -1.04
CA ALA A 174 -12.91 -1.83 -1.85
C ALA A 174 -12.09 -0.96 -2.81
N THR A 175 -10.99 -0.34 -2.31
CA THR A 175 -10.10 0.50 -3.11
C THR A 175 -9.44 -0.30 -4.24
N VAL A 176 -8.90 -1.47 -3.93
CA VAL A 176 -8.23 -2.33 -4.91
C VAL A 176 -9.22 -2.90 -5.92
N THR A 177 -10.40 -3.34 -5.47
CA THR A 177 -11.47 -3.87 -6.35
C THR A 177 -11.94 -2.82 -7.34
N ALA A 178 -12.17 -1.59 -6.90
CA ALA A 178 -12.58 -0.50 -7.78
C ALA A 178 -11.53 -0.25 -8.88
N SER A 179 -10.25 -0.23 -8.50
CA SER A 179 -9.15 -0.05 -9.45
C SER A 179 -9.00 -1.23 -10.41
N ALA A 180 -9.04 -2.47 -9.90
CA ALA A 180 -8.94 -3.67 -10.73
C ALA A 180 -10.10 -3.78 -11.72
N THR A 181 -11.32 -3.43 -11.31
CA THR A 181 -12.50 -3.39 -12.18
C THR A 181 -12.31 -2.37 -13.32
N LYS A 182 -11.82 -1.17 -12.99
CA LYS A 182 -11.51 -0.14 -13.98
C LYS A 182 -10.41 -0.61 -14.95
N ALA A 183 -9.36 -1.24 -14.43
CA ALA A 183 -8.27 -1.79 -15.24
C ALA A 183 -8.79 -2.87 -16.20
N ALA A 184 -9.60 -3.81 -15.72
CA ALA A 184 -10.21 -4.86 -16.56
C ALA A 184 -11.16 -4.30 -17.62
N THR A 185 -11.95 -3.28 -17.28
CA THR A 185 -12.87 -2.62 -18.24
C THR A 185 -12.11 -1.92 -19.36
N ASN A 186 -10.98 -1.28 -19.05
CA ASN A 186 -10.16 -0.54 -20.01
C ASN A 186 -9.12 -1.43 -20.71
N ALA A 187 -8.99 -2.69 -20.33
CA ALA A 187 -8.05 -3.63 -20.94
C ALA A 187 -8.38 -3.92 -22.42
N THR A 188 -7.37 -4.29 -23.19
CA THR A 188 -7.58 -4.77 -24.57
C THR A 188 -8.40 -6.07 -24.57
N SER A 189 -8.96 -6.44 -25.72
CA SER A 189 -9.67 -7.72 -25.85
C SER A 189 -8.75 -8.91 -25.56
N GLU A 190 -7.49 -8.82 -25.95
CA GLU A 190 -6.47 -9.83 -25.68
C GLU A 190 -6.19 -9.98 -24.17
N ASP A 191 -5.97 -8.85 -23.47
CA ASP A 191 -5.72 -8.84 -22.03
C ASP A 191 -6.92 -9.37 -21.24
N ARG A 192 -8.14 -8.98 -21.65
CA ARG A 192 -9.37 -9.53 -21.05
C ARG A 192 -9.48 -11.03 -21.25
N THR A 193 -9.18 -11.52 -22.45
CA THR A 193 -9.18 -12.97 -22.71
C THR A 193 -8.16 -13.70 -21.83
N ALA A 194 -6.93 -13.17 -21.73
CA ALA A 194 -5.90 -13.73 -20.87
C ALA A 194 -6.34 -13.73 -19.39
N LEU A 195 -6.95 -12.64 -18.92
CA LEU A 195 -7.48 -12.54 -17.58
C LEU A 195 -8.58 -13.58 -17.32
N TYR A 196 -9.57 -13.69 -18.21
CA TYR A 196 -10.66 -14.67 -18.07
C TYR A 196 -10.14 -16.10 -18.07
N ASN A 197 -9.21 -16.41 -18.96
CA ASN A 197 -8.60 -17.73 -19.02
C ASN A 197 -7.80 -18.10 -17.75
N PHE A 198 -7.35 -17.12 -16.97
CA PHE A 198 -6.70 -17.35 -15.70
C PHE A 198 -7.71 -17.39 -14.53
N VAL A 199 -8.59 -16.41 -14.44
CA VAL A 199 -9.52 -16.19 -13.30
C VAL A 199 -10.50 -17.34 -13.12
N PHE A 200 -10.99 -17.92 -14.22
CA PHE A 200 -11.96 -19.01 -14.21
C PHE A 200 -11.34 -20.40 -14.11
N THR A 201 -10.01 -20.50 -13.96
CA THR A 201 -9.38 -21.78 -13.62
C THR A 201 -9.58 -22.14 -12.15
N PRO A 202 -9.43 -23.42 -11.76
CA PRO A 202 -9.38 -23.80 -10.35
C PRO A 202 -8.35 -23.01 -9.55
N LEU A 203 -7.19 -22.71 -10.15
CA LEU A 203 -6.14 -21.88 -9.56
C LEU A 203 -6.61 -20.44 -9.32
N GLY A 204 -7.22 -19.79 -10.32
CA GLY A 204 -7.75 -18.45 -10.20
C GLY A 204 -8.82 -18.34 -9.10
N LEU A 205 -9.68 -19.36 -8.98
CA LEU A 205 -10.66 -19.45 -7.89
C LEU A 205 -9.98 -19.57 -6.52
N LYS A 206 -8.92 -20.39 -6.44
CA LYS A 206 -8.15 -20.58 -5.20
C LYS A 206 -7.44 -19.29 -4.77
N ILE A 207 -6.84 -18.55 -5.70
CA ILE A 207 -6.24 -17.24 -5.44
C ILE A 207 -7.31 -16.25 -4.96
N ARG A 208 -8.49 -16.25 -5.56
CA ARG A 208 -9.60 -15.40 -5.10
C ARG A 208 -10.03 -15.72 -3.67
N GLN A 209 -10.04 -16.99 -3.28
CA GLN A 209 -10.34 -17.41 -1.90
C GLN A 209 -9.26 -16.95 -0.90
N LEU A 210 -8.03 -16.75 -1.36
CA LEU A 210 -6.92 -16.24 -0.54
C LEU A 210 -7.00 -14.72 -0.32
N ASN A 211 -7.68 -13.97 -1.17
CA ASN A 211 -7.74 -12.50 -1.10
C ASN A 211 -8.08 -11.92 0.28
N PRO A 212 -9.07 -12.44 1.03
CA PRO A 212 -9.38 -11.90 2.36
C PRO A 212 -8.19 -11.97 3.32
N GLU A 213 -7.42 -13.08 3.31
CA GLU A 213 -6.20 -13.22 4.13
C GLU A 213 -5.13 -12.22 3.70
N LEU A 214 -4.91 -12.05 2.40
CA LEU A 214 -3.95 -11.08 1.87
C LEU A 214 -4.32 -9.64 2.25
N LEU A 215 -5.60 -9.29 2.22
CA LEU A 215 -6.09 -7.97 2.64
C LEU A 215 -5.91 -7.74 4.14
N ILE A 216 -6.11 -8.75 4.97
CA ILE A 216 -5.85 -8.68 6.42
C ILE A 216 -4.36 -8.44 6.66
N ILE A 217 -3.47 -9.18 5.99
CA ILE A 217 -2.02 -8.99 6.10
C ILE A 217 -1.64 -7.54 5.72
N GLY A 218 -2.22 -7.00 4.67
CA GLY A 218 -1.98 -5.62 4.24
C GLY A 218 -2.50 -4.59 5.24
N ALA A 219 -3.70 -4.80 5.78
CA ALA A 219 -4.27 -3.94 6.81
C ALA A 219 -3.44 -3.95 8.09
N ASP A 220 -3.04 -5.12 8.57
CA ASP A 220 -2.21 -5.28 9.76
C ASP A 220 -0.85 -4.58 9.56
N TRP A 221 -0.18 -4.83 8.43
CA TRP A 221 1.08 -4.17 8.10
C TRP A 221 0.95 -2.64 8.02
N SER A 222 -0.17 -2.15 7.49
CA SER A 222 -0.47 -0.71 7.41
C SER A 222 -0.72 -0.08 8.78
N ASN A 223 -1.26 -0.86 9.72
CA ASN A 223 -1.61 -0.42 11.06
C ASN A 223 -0.46 -0.56 12.07
N GLU A 224 0.60 -1.27 11.71
CA GLU A 224 1.77 -1.39 12.58
C GLU A 224 2.42 -0.02 12.81
N ARG A 225 2.35 0.44 14.05
CA ARG A 225 3.08 1.62 14.50
C ARG A 225 4.49 1.22 14.87
N ASP A 226 5.42 2.05 14.50
CA ASP A 226 6.82 1.91 14.84
C ASP A 226 7.30 3.24 15.42
N GLU A 227 7.48 3.27 16.73
CA GLU A 227 7.94 4.45 17.47
C GLU A 227 9.28 4.99 16.93
N ILE A 228 10.15 4.11 16.44
CA ILE A 228 11.43 4.51 15.84
C ILE A 228 11.16 5.29 14.55
N SER A 229 10.25 4.82 13.71
CA SER A 229 9.87 5.50 12.48
C SER A 229 9.20 6.86 12.76
N GLU A 230 8.31 6.94 13.74
CA GLU A 230 7.67 8.19 14.14
C GLU A 230 8.71 9.20 14.65
N LYS A 231 9.66 8.75 15.46
CA LYS A 231 10.77 9.58 15.94
C LYS A 231 11.66 10.07 14.79
N ARG A 232 12.02 9.19 13.84
CA ARG A 232 12.82 9.57 12.65
C ARG A 232 12.15 10.69 11.85
N VAL A 233 10.84 10.61 11.61
CA VAL A 233 10.10 11.67 10.92
C VAL A 233 10.10 12.96 11.71
N THR A 234 9.85 12.89 13.01
CA THR A 234 9.83 14.07 13.91
C THR A 234 11.20 14.77 13.94
N GLU A 235 12.28 14.00 14.07
CA GLU A 235 13.64 14.51 14.08
C GLU A 235 14.03 15.15 12.73
N ALA A 236 13.67 14.50 11.62
CA ALA A 236 13.95 15.03 10.28
C ALA A 236 13.22 16.36 10.03
N VAL A 237 11.95 16.45 10.43
CA VAL A 237 11.16 17.69 10.33
C VAL A 237 11.76 18.77 11.23
N GLY A 238 12.09 18.45 12.49
CA GLY A 238 12.73 19.37 13.42
C GLY A 238 14.05 19.94 12.87
N ALA A 239 14.89 19.08 12.32
CA ALA A 239 16.16 19.49 11.71
C ALA A 239 15.95 20.40 10.48
N ALA A 240 14.99 20.06 9.60
CA ALA A 240 14.68 20.84 8.42
C ALA A 240 14.10 22.22 8.74
N LEU A 241 13.33 22.34 9.82
CA LEU A 241 12.69 23.60 10.22
C LEU A 241 13.52 24.45 11.19
N ALA A 242 14.56 23.89 11.81
CA ALA A 242 15.41 24.61 12.78
C ALA A 242 15.96 25.95 12.25
N PRO A 243 16.43 26.09 11.00
CA PRO A 243 16.92 27.39 10.49
C PRO A 243 15.86 28.49 10.51
N PHE A 244 14.61 28.15 10.17
CA PHE A 244 13.49 29.10 10.12
C PHE A 244 13.06 29.55 11.52
N LEU A 245 13.10 28.64 12.51
CA LEU A 245 12.75 28.93 13.89
C LEU A 245 13.81 29.78 14.59
N ALA A 246 15.08 29.58 14.29
CA ALA A 246 16.19 30.39 14.81
C ALA A 246 16.09 31.85 14.35
N ASP A 247 15.74 32.10 13.08
CA ASP A 247 15.56 33.45 12.53
C ASP A 247 14.39 34.21 13.20
N THR A 248 13.30 33.49 13.52
CA THR A 248 12.16 34.05 14.26
C THR A 248 12.56 34.52 15.65
N ALA A 249 13.37 33.72 16.36
CA ALA A 249 13.86 34.07 17.70
C ALA A 249 14.79 35.32 17.64
N ALA A 250 15.64 35.38 16.64
CA ALA A 250 16.56 36.53 16.45
C ALA A 250 15.81 37.83 16.11
N LYS A 251 14.74 37.77 15.32
CA LYS A 251 13.89 38.95 14.99
C LYS A 251 13.12 39.46 16.20
N LYS A 252 12.65 38.60 17.08
CA LYS A 252 11.93 38.99 18.33
C LYS A 252 12.86 39.51 19.41
N ALA A 253 14.14 39.25 19.37
CA ALA A 253 15.14 39.73 20.33
C ALA A 253 15.74 41.09 19.98
N LYS A 254 15.41 41.67 18.81
CA LYS A 254 15.81 43.05 18.49
C LYS A 254 14.77 44.02 19.06
N PRO A 255 15.18 44.94 19.98
CA PRO A 255 14.31 45.95 20.59
C PRO A 255 13.82 46.97 19.55
#